data_b598e922a85d84f95c9dd2c8175fdf6a
#
_entry.id   b598e922a85d84f95c9dd2c8175fdf6a
#
_cell.length_a   1.000
_cell.length_b   1.000
_cell.length_c   1.000
_cell.angle_alpha   90.00
_cell.angle_beta   90.00
_cell.angle_gamma   90.00
#
_symmetry.space_group_name_H-M   'P 1'
#
loop_
_entity.id
_entity.type
_entity.pdbx_description
1 polymer ?
#
loop_
_entity_poly.entity_id
_entity_poly.type
_entity_poly.pdbx_seq_one_letter_code
_entity_poly.pdbx_strand_id
1 'polypeptide(L)'
;MSLHPMPGVSRATTRRIGLLGGSFNPAHAGHLHISLEALKRLGLDEVWWLVSPQNPLKSGDGMEPLPTRVARARRIARHPHIRVEAPELLLGTRYTLDTVQALKRVYRHAKFVWLMGADILPQLVHWAGWRDLFAAVPIAAFARPGWGYTALAAPAPRTFERFRLQATEARRLATCEPPAWCFIPSRLDEHSATAIRAGRPPRTRSKGKTIPAQTRTLPDRSKDSDALLELVRQSLDDNKAEDVVVIDLKGKSAFADYMVIASGRSTRQVVAIAENLADKLKQSGRGYIPVEGKQTGDWVLVDAGDVIVHVFRPEARTFYALEKMWALEDEAAAKPVKKATVKKAVVKKPVVKKAAGKPAARRKRAP
;
A
#
# COMPACT_ATOMS: atom_id res chain seq x y z
N MET A 1 28.88 24.05 16.02
CA MET A 1 28.08 23.36 17.05
C MET A 1 28.30 21.86 16.89
N SER A 2 28.81 21.20 17.93
CA SER A 2 29.04 19.76 17.91
C SER A 2 27.68 19.06 18.07
N LEU A 3 27.23 18.34 17.02
CA LEU A 3 26.00 17.56 17.06
C LEU A 3 26.20 16.38 18.02
N HIS A 4 25.58 16.46 19.19
CA HIS A 4 25.63 15.37 20.17
C HIS A 4 24.70 14.23 19.69
N PRO A 5 25.15 12.97 19.78
CA PRO A 5 24.28 11.82 19.45
C PRO A 5 23.11 11.75 20.42
N MET A 6 21.98 11.26 19.95
CA MET A 6 20.85 10.97 20.83
C MET A 6 21.28 9.97 21.91
N PRO A 7 20.84 10.14 23.17
CA PRO A 7 21.27 9.28 24.28
C PRO A 7 21.01 7.78 23.99
N GLY A 8 21.99 6.94 24.29
CA GLY A 8 21.89 5.49 24.16
C GLY A 8 22.01 4.94 22.73
N VAL A 9 22.40 5.76 21.73
CA VAL A 9 22.65 5.27 20.35
C VAL A 9 24.15 5.29 20.06
N SER A 10 24.72 4.10 19.85
CA SER A 10 26.12 3.96 19.41
C SER A 10 26.27 4.44 17.96
N ARG A 11 27.29 5.24 17.70
CA ARG A 11 27.67 5.67 16.34
C ARG A 11 28.35 4.55 15.53
N ALA A 12 28.86 3.52 16.20
CA ALA A 12 29.71 2.50 15.60
C ALA A 12 28.96 1.30 15.05
N THR A 13 27.69 1.08 15.43
CA THR A 13 26.92 -0.08 15.01
C THR A 13 26.04 0.21 13.81
N THR A 14 26.13 -0.64 12.79
CA THR A 14 25.19 -0.63 11.66
C THR A 14 23.82 -1.06 12.16
N ARG A 15 22.85 -0.15 12.17
CA ARG A 15 21.45 -0.40 12.55
C ARG A 15 20.49 0.04 11.46
N ARG A 16 19.43 -0.71 11.27
CA ARG A 16 18.32 -0.37 10.38
C ARG A 16 17.26 0.36 11.20
N ILE A 17 17.07 1.63 10.92
CA ILE A 17 16.25 2.52 11.74
C ILE A 17 15.12 3.11 10.90
N GLY A 18 13.86 2.89 11.33
CA GLY A 18 12.71 3.58 10.76
C GLY A 18 12.54 4.97 11.36
N LEU A 19 12.37 5.99 10.53
CA LEU A 19 12.08 7.36 10.95
C LEU A 19 10.60 7.65 10.71
N LEU A 20 9.81 7.78 11.77
CA LEU A 20 8.39 8.15 11.71
C LEU A 20 8.24 9.60 12.14
N GLY A 21 8.10 10.51 11.18
CA GLY A 21 7.90 11.94 11.43
C GLY A 21 6.43 12.31 11.63
N GLY A 22 6.19 13.31 12.45
CA GLY A 22 4.84 13.84 12.63
C GLY A 22 4.73 14.87 13.75
N SER A 23 3.60 15.59 13.78
CA SER A 23 3.29 16.52 14.88
C SER A 23 2.94 15.77 16.16
N PHE A 24 2.44 14.54 16.08
CA PHE A 24 1.95 13.74 17.22
C PHE A 24 1.01 14.53 18.13
N ASN A 25 0.07 15.25 17.52
CA ASN A 25 -0.90 16.12 18.20
C ASN A 25 -2.35 15.62 18.03
N PRO A 26 -2.82 14.62 18.80
CA PRO A 26 -2.05 13.77 19.71
C PRO A 26 -1.37 12.57 19.03
N ALA A 27 -0.40 11.97 19.71
CA ALA A 27 0.04 10.60 19.40
C ALA A 27 -1.11 9.61 19.66
N HIS A 28 -1.21 8.53 18.88
CA HIS A 28 -2.30 7.55 18.98
C HIS A 28 -1.84 6.14 18.56
N ALA A 29 -2.71 5.14 18.77
CA ALA A 29 -2.41 3.73 18.49
C ALA A 29 -1.99 3.47 17.03
N GLY A 30 -2.50 4.23 16.06
CA GLY A 30 -2.10 4.11 14.67
C GLY A 30 -0.61 4.38 14.41
N HIS A 31 0.03 5.29 15.18
CA HIS A 31 1.48 5.47 15.08
C HIS A 31 2.24 4.26 15.62
N LEU A 32 1.76 3.70 16.75
CA LEU A 32 2.33 2.47 17.32
C LEU A 32 2.17 1.30 16.36
N HIS A 33 0.99 1.15 15.76
CA HIS A 33 0.71 0.10 14.79
C HIS A 33 1.66 0.16 13.59
N ILE A 34 1.82 1.31 12.94
CA ILE A 34 2.79 1.49 11.84
C ILE A 34 4.21 1.12 12.29
N SER A 35 4.59 1.50 13.51
CA SER A 35 5.93 1.21 14.03
C SER A 35 6.17 -0.28 14.23
N LEU A 36 5.19 -1.00 14.78
CA LEU A 36 5.28 -2.45 14.98
C LEU A 36 5.29 -3.21 13.65
N GLU A 37 4.47 -2.79 12.70
CA GLU A 37 4.49 -3.34 11.33
C GLU A 37 5.84 -3.07 10.64
N ALA A 38 6.41 -1.87 10.81
CA ALA A 38 7.71 -1.53 10.26
C ALA A 38 8.84 -2.40 10.84
N LEU A 39 8.90 -2.56 12.17
CA LEU A 39 9.86 -3.46 12.83
C LEU A 39 9.78 -4.87 12.26
N LYS A 40 8.56 -5.41 12.11
CA LYS A 40 8.32 -6.77 11.63
C LYS A 40 8.61 -6.94 10.15
N ARG A 41 8.01 -6.10 9.30
CA ARG A 41 8.01 -6.29 7.84
C ARG A 41 9.27 -5.82 7.16
N LEU A 42 9.86 -4.71 7.64
CA LEU A 42 11.12 -4.19 7.10
C LEU A 42 12.34 -4.80 7.82
N GLY A 43 12.13 -5.53 8.90
CA GLY A 43 13.21 -6.09 9.72
C GLY A 43 14.07 -5.01 10.33
N LEU A 44 13.46 -3.91 10.80
CA LEU A 44 14.18 -2.81 11.44
C LEU A 44 14.63 -3.19 12.85
N ASP A 45 15.74 -2.61 13.28
CA ASP A 45 16.25 -2.79 14.62
C ASP A 45 15.61 -1.81 15.61
N GLU A 46 15.23 -0.61 15.13
CA GLU A 46 14.54 0.43 15.91
C GLU A 46 13.60 1.24 15.02
N VAL A 47 12.61 1.89 15.65
CA VAL A 47 11.81 2.97 15.04
C VAL A 47 11.92 4.21 15.91
N TRP A 48 12.24 5.35 15.29
CA TRP A 48 12.32 6.63 15.96
C TRP A 48 11.14 7.51 15.59
N TRP A 49 10.35 7.91 16.58
CA TRP A 49 9.31 8.91 16.42
C TRP A 49 9.93 10.29 16.51
N LEU A 50 9.92 11.00 15.40
CA LEU A 50 10.45 12.35 15.29
C LEU A 50 9.31 13.34 15.50
N VAL A 51 9.15 13.83 16.75
CA VAL A 51 8.08 14.79 17.09
C VAL A 51 8.50 16.17 16.60
N SER A 52 7.86 16.62 15.50
CA SER A 52 8.13 17.93 14.90
C SER A 52 7.65 19.07 15.82
N PRO A 53 8.45 20.11 16.04
CA PRO A 53 8.03 21.32 16.76
C PRO A 53 6.80 21.95 16.14
N GLN A 54 6.82 22.13 14.81
CA GLN A 54 5.69 22.64 14.02
C GLN A 54 5.77 22.10 12.58
N ASN A 55 4.66 21.63 12.06
CA ASN A 55 4.58 21.27 10.64
C ASN A 55 4.39 22.57 9.82
N PRO A 56 5.30 22.91 8.89
CA PRO A 56 5.20 24.13 8.09
C PRO A 56 3.90 24.25 7.27
N LEU A 57 3.25 23.12 6.97
CA LEU A 57 2.01 23.05 6.18
C LEU A 57 0.73 23.13 7.04
N LYS A 58 0.85 23.24 8.37
CA LYS A 58 -0.30 23.31 9.28
C LYS A 58 -0.27 24.61 10.06
N SER A 59 -1.47 25.23 10.26
CA SER A 59 -1.57 26.34 11.22
C SER A 59 -1.16 25.85 12.61
N GLY A 60 -0.56 26.76 13.39
CA GLY A 60 -0.18 26.48 14.78
C GLY A 60 -1.38 26.36 15.72
N ASP A 61 -2.60 26.68 15.24
CA ASP A 61 -3.81 26.71 16.05
C ASP A 61 -4.17 25.33 16.61
N GLY A 62 -4.39 25.26 17.88
CA GLY A 62 -4.74 23.99 18.57
C GLY A 62 -3.55 23.00 18.70
N MET A 63 -2.32 23.44 18.46
CA MET A 63 -1.15 22.59 18.66
C MET A 63 -0.70 22.65 20.12
N GLU A 64 -0.69 21.51 20.80
CA GLU A 64 -0.17 21.40 22.15
C GLU A 64 1.35 21.69 22.18
N PRO A 65 1.86 22.21 23.32
CA PRO A 65 3.31 22.42 23.50
C PRO A 65 4.11 21.15 23.20
N LEU A 66 5.29 21.31 22.56
CA LEU A 66 6.14 20.19 22.18
C LEU A 66 6.47 19.24 23.35
N PRO A 67 6.84 19.70 24.56
CA PRO A 67 7.12 18.82 25.70
C PRO A 67 5.91 17.93 26.05
N THR A 68 4.71 18.48 25.99
CA THR A 68 3.46 17.74 26.25
C THR A 68 3.23 16.63 25.20
N ARG A 69 3.45 16.96 23.92
CA ARG A 69 3.32 16.01 22.82
C ARG A 69 4.36 14.89 22.90
N VAL A 70 5.61 15.22 23.23
CA VAL A 70 6.68 14.24 23.45
C VAL A 70 6.35 13.33 24.62
N ALA A 71 5.92 13.88 25.78
CA ALA A 71 5.55 13.08 26.95
C ALA A 71 4.37 12.14 26.66
N ARG A 72 3.37 12.60 25.90
CA ARG A 72 2.23 11.77 25.46
C ARG A 72 2.66 10.70 24.48
N ALA A 73 3.52 11.04 23.51
CA ALA A 73 4.07 10.09 22.56
C ALA A 73 4.84 8.96 23.26
N ARG A 74 5.69 9.28 24.24
CA ARG A 74 6.42 8.30 25.05
C ARG A 74 5.52 7.37 25.84
N ARG A 75 4.35 7.85 26.29
CA ARG A 75 3.36 6.98 26.97
C ARG A 75 2.71 5.96 26.06
N ILE A 76 2.58 6.27 24.77
CA ILE A 76 1.98 5.38 23.76
C ILE A 76 3.04 4.46 23.17
N ALA A 77 4.24 4.96 22.90
CA ALA A 77 5.35 4.24 22.28
C ALA A 77 6.06 3.29 23.27
N ARG A 78 5.31 2.60 24.15
CA ARG A 78 5.89 1.67 25.15
C ARG A 78 6.35 0.38 24.49
N HIS A 79 7.51 0.44 23.83
CA HIS A 79 8.15 -0.71 23.19
C HIS A 79 9.66 -0.52 23.21
N PRO A 80 10.48 -1.57 23.51
CA PRO A 80 11.94 -1.42 23.70
C PRO A 80 12.67 -0.95 22.43
N HIS A 81 12.10 -1.22 21.25
CA HIS A 81 12.65 -0.81 19.95
C HIS A 81 12.01 0.47 19.38
N ILE A 82 11.24 1.22 20.17
CA ILE A 82 10.66 2.50 19.72
C ILE A 82 11.20 3.62 20.60
N ARG A 83 11.80 4.64 19.96
CA ARG A 83 12.31 5.86 20.62
C ARG A 83 11.46 7.06 20.22
N VAL A 84 11.28 7.99 21.14
CA VAL A 84 10.53 9.24 20.90
C VAL A 84 11.43 10.42 21.19
N GLU A 85 11.73 11.18 20.16
CA GLU A 85 12.68 12.31 20.20
C GLU A 85 12.14 13.51 19.43
N ALA A 86 12.72 14.68 19.66
CA ALA A 86 12.44 15.92 18.93
C ALA A 86 13.76 16.46 18.33
N PRO A 87 14.35 15.74 17.34
CA PRO A 87 15.70 16.05 16.85
C PRO A 87 15.78 17.38 16.10
N GLU A 88 14.68 17.86 15.52
CA GLU A 88 14.65 19.11 14.74
C GLU A 88 15.13 20.31 15.56
N LEU A 89 14.81 20.35 16.87
CA LEU A 89 15.32 21.40 17.77
C LEU A 89 16.85 21.32 17.95
N LEU A 90 17.39 20.10 18.07
CA LEU A 90 18.81 19.89 18.30
C LEU A 90 19.62 20.07 17.02
N LEU A 91 19.04 19.73 15.87
CA LEU A 91 19.68 19.77 14.57
C LEU A 91 19.51 21.14 13.88
N GLY A 92 18.65 22.01 14.40
CA GLY A 92 18.32 23.30 13.78
C GLY A 92 17.63 23.14 12.42
N THR A 93 16.88 22.05 12.24
CA THR A 93 16.21 21.74 10.97
C THR A 93 14.70 22.01 11.07
N ARG A 94 14.09 22.29 9.92
CA ARG A 94 12.65 22.59 9.83
C ARG A 94 11.94 21.66 8.85
N TYR A 95 12.62 21.22 7.81
CA TYR A 95 12.06 20.36 6.79
C TYR A 95 12.56 18.92 6.95
N THR A 96 11.71 17.97 6.56
CA THR A 96 12.00 16.53 6.65
C THR A 96 13.30 16.16 5.95
N LEU A 97 13.55 16.70 4.76
CA LEU A 97 14.78 16.44 4.01
C LEU A 97 16.02 16.83 4.80
N ASP A 98 16.03 18.04 5.37
CA ASP A 98 17.17 18.56 6.13
C ASP A 98 17.42 17.70 7.38
N THR A 99 16.33 17.30 8.06
CA THR A 99 16.41 16.42 9.23
C THR A 99 17.00 15.06 8.89
N VAL A 100 16.53 14.42 7.79
CA VAL A 100 17.08 13.15 7.32
C VAL A 100 18.56 13.27 6.96
N GLN A 101 18.94 14.31 6.22
CA GLN A 101 20.33 14.54 5.83
C GLN A 101 21.22 14.79 7.06
N ALA A 102 20.74 15.55 8.04
CA ALA A 102 21.48 15.80 9.29
C ALA A 102 21.65 14.50 10.09
N LEU A 103 20.62 13.68 10.23
CA LEU A 103 20.70 12.37 10.88
C LEU A 103 21.68 11.44 10.18
N LYS A 104 21.69 11.38 8.85
CA LYS A 104 22.68 10.60 8.07
C LYS A 104 24.12 11.06 8.31
N ARG A 105 24.36 12.36 8.48
CA ARG A 105 25.69 12.89 8.81
C ARG A 105 26.14 12.50 10.22
N VAL A 106 25.21 12.50 11.19
CA VAL A 106 25.50 12.14 12.59
C VAL A 106 25.70 10.64 12.76
N TYR A 107 24.85 9.82 12.13
CA TYR A 107 24.81 8.35 12.26
C TYR A 107 25.20 7.68 10.95
N ARG A 108 26.48 7.81 10.58
CA ARG A 108 27.01 7.39 9.25
C ARG A 108 26.84 5.90 8.94
N HIS A 109 26.74 5.05 9.96
CA HIS A 109 26.58 3.61 9.81
C HIS A 109 25.12 3.16 9.93
N ALA A 110 24.18 4.06 10.27
CA ALA A 110 22.78 3.73 10.31
C ALA A 110 22.17 3.66 8.89
N LYS A 111 21.33 2.67 8.67
CA LYS A 111 20.50 2.53 7.47
C LYS A 111 19.11 3.04 7.82
N PHE A 112 18.75 4.21 7.33
CA PHE A 112 17.46 4.82 7.61
C PHE A 112 16.40 4.44 6.57
N VAL A 113 15.14 4.31 7.03
CA VAL A 113 13.95 4.21 6.20
C VAL A 113 12.94 5.24 6.70
N TRP A 114 12.46 6.10 5.82
CA TRP A 114 11.38 7.03 6.16
C TRP A 114 10.04 6.30 6.17
N LEU A 115 9.31 6.38 7.28
CA LEU A 115 8.02 5.74 7.48
C LEU A 115 6.90 6.77 7.42
N MET A 116 5.82 6.47 6.71
CA MET A 116 4.64 7.33 6.64
C MET A 116 3.35 6.53 6.45
N GLY A 117 2.22 7.12 6.78
CA GLY A 117 0.92 6.61 6.35
C GLY A 117 0.67 6.94 4.87
N ALA A 118 -0.08 6.11 4.18
CA ALA A 118 -0.42 6.31 2.77
C ALA A 118 -1.24 7.59 2.52
N ASP A 119 -1.91 8.12 3.53
CA ASP A 119 -2.60 9.41 3.52
C ASP A 119 -1.65 10.61 3.26
N ILE A 120 -0.35 10.43 3.44
CA ILE A 120 0.66 11.44 3.15
C ILE A 120 1.08 11.44 1.68
N LEU A 121 0.97 10.33 0.96
CA LEU A 121 1.44 10.22 -0.44
C LEU A 121 0.85 11.30 -1.37
N PRO A 122 -0.45 11.65 -1.32
CA PRO A 122 -1.00 12.75 -2.11
C PRO A 122 -0.46 14.13 -1.71
N GLN A 123 -0.11 14.30 -0.43
CA GLN A 123 0.35 15.58 0.12
C GLN A 123 1.86 15.76 -0.05
N LEU A 124 2.58 14.70 -0.37
CA LEU A 124 4.04 14.69 -0.39
C LEU A 124 4.64 15.68 -1.40
N VAL A 125 3.94 15.94 -2.50
CA VAL A 125 4.34 16.93 -3.52
C VAL A 125 4.41 18.37 -2.99
N HIS A 126 3.76 18.65 -1.86
CA HIS A 126 3.80 19.97 -1.20
C HIS A 126 4.94 20.07 -0.18
N TRP A 127 5.68 18.98 0.07
CA TRP A 127 6.83 19.02 0.98
C TRP A 127 8.03 19.65 0.28
N ALA A 128 8.73 20.53 1.00
CA ALA A 128 9.98 21.13 0.48
C ALA A 128 11.01 20.02 0.17
N GLY A 129 11.50 20.01 -1.07
CA GLY A 129 12.47 19.01 -1.52
C GLY A 129 11.94 17.57 -1.57
N TRP A 130 10.65 17.35 -1.82
CA TRP A 130 10.07 16.01 -1.78
C TRP A 130 10.73 15.01 -2.76
N ARG A 131 11.21 15.47 -3.92
CA ARG A 131 11.95 14.60 -4.86
C ARG A 131 13.29 14.19 -4.30
N ASP A 132 13.98 15.14 -3.67
CA ASP A 132 15.28 14.91 -3.04
C ASP A 132 15.13 14.01 -1.80
N LEU A 133 13.98 14.03 -1.13
CA LEU A 133 13.70 13.09 -0.04
C LEU A 133 13.70 11.64 -0.54
N PHE A 134 13.09 11.35 -1.69
CA PHE A 134 13.15 10.02 -2.32
C PHE A 134 14.59 9.64 -2.71
N ALA A 135 15.41 10.61 -3.13
CA ALA A 135 16.81 10.39 -3.44
C ALA A 135 17.69 10.27 -2.19
N ALA A 136 17.23 10.77 -1.04
CA ALA A 136 18.02 10.80 0.19
C ALA A 136 17.84 9.55 1.07
N VAL A 137 16.64 8.94 1.07
CA VAL A 137 16.30 7.85 1.99
C VAL A 137 15.23 6.93 1.38
N PRO A 138 15.32 5.59 1.56
CA PRO A 138 14.22 4.69 1.21
C PRO A 138 12.95 5.02 1.99
N ILE A 139 11.77 4.85 1.34
CA ILE A 139 10.47 5.25 1.91
C ILE A 139 9.55 4.04 2.03
N ALA A 140 8.92 3.86 3.19
CA ALA A 140 7.86 2.89 3.41
C ALA A 140 6.53 3.59 3.70
N ALA A 141 5.53 3.40 2.84
CA ALA A 141 4.19 3.91 3.01
C ALA A 141 3.24 2.79 3.47
N PHE A 142 2.59 2.98 4.60
CA PHE A 142 1.69 1.99 5.21
C PHE A 142 0.24 2.34 4.89
N ALA A 143 -0.55 1.36 4.47
CA ALA A 143 -1.97 1.53 4.24
C ALA A 143 -2.67 2.11 5.49
N ARG A 144 -3.65 2.99 5.26
CA ARG A 144 -4.49 3.58 6.31
C ARG A 144 -5.96 3.56 5.88
N PRO A 145 -6.91 3.61 6.83
CA PRO A 145 -8.33 3.71 6.49
C PRO A 145 -8.58 4.86 5.51
N GLY A 146 -9.26 4.61 4.41
CA GLY A 146 -9.50 5.57 3.33
C GLY A 146 -8.29 5.83 2.40
N TRP A 147 -7.14 5.25 2.66
CA TRP A 147 -5.89 5.46 1.90
C TRP A 147 -5.15 4.14 1.68
N GLY A 148 -5.79 3.26 0.93
CA GLY A 148 -5.22 1.99 0.49
C GLY A 148 -4.41 2.16 -0.81
N TYR A 149 -4.64 1.25 -1.74
CA TYR A 149 -3.98 1.29 -3.06
C TYR A 149 -4.31 2.54 -3.89
N THR A 150 -5.44 3.22 -3.62
CA THR A 150 -5.80 4.48 -4.28
C THR A 150 -4.76 5.59 -4.06
N ALA A 151 -4.03 5.55 -2.94
CA ALA A 151 -2.94 6.48 -2.68
C ALA A 151 -1.76 6.35 -3.67
N LEU A 152 -1.61 5.20 -4.34
CA LEU A 152 -0.58 4.97 -5.36
C LEU A 152 -0.81 5.77 -6.64
N ALA A 153 -2.04 6.24 -6.87
CA ALA A 153 -2.37 7.13 -7.99
C ALA A 153 -1.82 8.55 -7.82
N ALA A 154 -1.39 8.92 -6.63
CA ALA A 154 -0.87 10.24 -6.35
C ALA A 154 0.41 10.55 -7.15
N PRO A 155 0.71 11.84 -7.42
CA PRO A 155 1.83 12.23 -8.27
C PRO A 155 3.20 11.73 -7.77
N ALA A 156 3.44 11.72 -6.46
CA ALA A 156 4.71 11.28 -5.90
C ALA A 156 4.99 9.78 -6.15
N PRO A 157 4.08 8.84 -5.80
CA PRO A 157 4.20 7.43 -6.16
C PRO A 157 4.40 7.19 -7.65
N ARG A 158 3.66 7.91 -8.50
CA ARG A 158 3.78 7.78 -9.96
C ARG A 158 5.15 8.23 -10.49
N THR A 159 5.68 9.31 -9.96
CA THR A 159 7.02 9.81 -10.35
C THR A 159 8.11 8.79 -10.06
N PHE A 160 7.98 8.06 -8.95
CA PHE A 160 8.97 7.08 -8.49
C PHE A 160 8.53 5.63 -8.67
N GLU A 161 7.54 5.33 -9.53
CA GLU A 161 6.97 4.00 -9.69
C GLU A 161 8.01 2.94 -10.04
N ARG A 162 8.96 3.24 -10.93
CA ARG A 162 10.05 2.33 -11.33
C ARG A 162 10.96 1.89 -10.19
N PHE A 163 10.95 2.60 -9.05
CA PHE A 163 11.76 2.31 -7.87
C PHE A 163 10.95 1.64 -6.75
N ARG A 164 9.71 1.25 -7.04
CA ARG A 164 8.84 0.60 -6.08
C ARG A 164 9.18 -0.88 -5.95
N LEU A 165 9.50 -1.30 -4.73
CA LEU A 165 9.60 -2.72 -4.36
C LEU A 165 8.21 -3.30 -4.09
N GLN A 166 8.06 -4.60 -4.34
CA GLN A 166 6.87 -5.33 -3.94
C GLN A 166 6.80 -5.46 -2.41
N ALA A 167 5.57 -5.59 -1.87
CA ALA A 167 5.38 -5.75 -0.42
C ALA A 167 6.07 -7.00 0.16
N THR A 168 6.22 -8.04 -0.66
CA THR A 168 6.97 -9.27 -0.35
C THR A 168 8.46 -9.03 -0.19
N GLU A 169 9.00 -8.01 -0.86
CA GLU A 169 10.41 -7.62 -0.81
C GLU A 169 10.70 -6.53 0.25
N ALA A 170 9.69 -6.12 1.04
CA ALA A 170 9.79 -5.01 1.97
C ALA A 170 11.00 -5.10 2.91
N ARG A 171 11.43 -6.31 3.29
CA ARG A 171 12.63 -6.55 4.12
C ARG A 171 13.93 -6.03 3.50
N ARG A 172 14.00 -5.98 2.18
CA ARG A 172 15.18 -5.47 1.45
C ARG A 172 15.28 -3.95 1.49
N LEU A 173 14.15 -3.25 1.73
CA LEU A 173 14.08 -1.80 1.62
C LEU A 173 15.13 -1.08 2.47
N ALA A 174 15.36 -1.54 3.71
CA ALA A 174 16.34 -0.94 4.62
C ALA A 174 17.80 -1.02 4.11
N THR A 175 18.08 -1.89 3.13
CA THR A 175 19.42 -2.08 2.55
C THR A 175 19.52 -1.58 1.11
N CYS A 176 18.40 -1.13 0.52
CA CYS A 176 18.41 -0.54 -0.81
C CYS A 176 19.04 0.84 -0.81
N GLU A 177 19.77 1.16 -1.87
CA GLU A 177 20.17 2.54 -2.13
C GLU A 177 18.97 3.34 -2.66
N PRO A 178 18.75 4.57 -2.18
CA PRO A 178 17.70 5.43 -2.71
C PRO A 178 18.02 5.88 -4.18
N PRO A 179 16.98 6.16 -4.98
CA PRO A 179 15.58 6.09 -4.61
C PRO A 179 15.04 4.66 -4.58
N ALA A 180 14.39 4.30 -3.48
CA ALA A 180 13.68 3.03 -3.32
C ALA A 180 12.47 3.26 -2.41
N TRP A 181 11.36 2.61 -2.69
CA TRP A 181 10.20 2.73 -1.82
C TRP A 181 9.28 1.51 -1.89
N CYS A 182 8.45 1.33 -0.88
CA CYS A 182 7.52 0.22 -0.79
C CYS A 182 6.18 0.69 -0.22
N PHE A 183 5.08 0.21 -0.81
CA PHE A 183 3.76 0.32 -0.20
C PHE A 183 3.47 -0.95 0.56
N ILE A 184 3.15 -0.82 1.85
CA ILE A 184 2.91 -1.94 2.75
C ILE A 184 1.43 -1.97 3.08
N PRO A 185 0.67 -2.94 2.53
CA PRO A 185 -0.68 -3.19 2.97
C PRO A 185 -0.63 -3.68 4.42
N SER A 186 -1.32 -2.99 5.31
CA SER A 186 -1.40 -3.34 6.74
C SER A 186 -2.85 -3.42 7.17
N ARG A 187 -3.12 -4.17 8.26
CA ARG A 187 -4.45 -4.17 8.88
C ARG A 187 -4.78 -2.75 9.29
N LEU A 188 -5.94 -2.25 8.83
CA LEU A 188 -6.32 -0.87 9.03
C LEU A 188 -6.59 -0.59 10.52
N ASP A 189 -5.87 0.37 11.09
CA ASP A 189 -6.14 0.92 12.41
C ASP A 189 -6.94 2.23 12.24
N GLU A 190 -8.16 2.28 12.77
CA GLU A 190 -9.09 3.40 12.63
C GLU A 190 -8.67 4.65 13.42
N HIS A 191 -7.62 4.59 14.23
CA HIS A 191 -7.16 5.73 15.01
C HIS A 191 -6.47 6.78 14.12
N SER A 192 -7.04 7.98 14.10
CA SER A 192 -6.40 9.15 13.49
C SER A 192 -6.42 10.34 14.45
N ALA A 193 -5.39 11.17 14.41
CA ALA A 193 -5.31 12.37 15.22
C ALA A 193 -6.51 13.31 14.99
N THR A 194 -7.01 13.37 13.75
CA THR A 194 -8.18 14.19 13.39
C THR A 194 -9.46 13.67 14.03
N ALA A 195 -9.69 12.35 14.00
CA ALA A 195 -10.86 11.74 14.64
C ALA A 195 -10.84 11.93 16.18
N ILE A 196 -9.65 11.79 16.77
CA ILE A 196 -9.47 11.97 18.22
C ILE A 196 -9.74 13.43 18.64
N ARG A 197 -9.23 14.42 17.88
CA ARG A 197 -9.51 15.85 18.14
C ARG A 197 -10.98 16.21 17.95
N ALA A 198 -11.66 15.56 17.00
CA ALA A 198 -13.09 15.75 16.76
C ALA A 198 -13.99 15.08 17.83
N GLY A 199 -13.41 14.49 18.89
CA GLY A 199 -14.15 13.79 19.94
C GLY A 199 -14.89 12.53 19.44
N ARG A 200 -14.55 12.03 18.26
CA ARG A 200 -15.10 10.77 17.74
C ARG A 200 -14.34 9.61 18.37
N PRO A 201 -14.96 8.83 19.29
CA PRO A 201 -14.31 7.65 19.82
C PRO A 201 -14.03 6.70 18.66
N PRO A 202 -12.90 5.96 18.72
CA PRO A 202 -12.69 4.86 17.80
C PRO A 202 -13.91 3.95 17.92
N ARG A 203 -14.48 3.51 16.81
CA ARG A 203 -15.58 2.54 16.83
C ARG A 203 -15.03 1.25 17.45
N THR A 204 -15.15 1.13 18.76
CA THR A 204 -14.82 -0.12 19.44
C THR A 204 -15.74 -1.17 18.83
N ARG A 205 -15.14 -2.16 18.21
CA ARG A 205 -15.81 -3.44 17.97
C ARG A 205 -16.48 -3.78 19.31
N SER A 206 -17.82 -3.81 19.36
CA SER A 206 -18.54 -4.19 20.56
C SER A 206 -17.93 -5.50 21.06
N LYS A 207 -17.38 -5.47 22.26
CA LYS A 207 -17.01 -6.71 22.94
C LYS A 207 -18.30 -7.50 23.08
N GLY A 208 -18.49 -8.46 22.21
CA GLY A 208 -19.57 -9.43 22.33
C GLY A 208 -19.50 -10.00 23.74
N LYS A 209 -20.67 -10.01 24.41
CA LYS A 209 -20.86 -10.63 25.72
C LYS A 209 -20.11 -11.94 25.78
N THR A 210 -19.27 -12.11 26.78
CA THR A 210 -18.63 -13.37 27.12
C THR A 210 -19.72 -14.42 27.35
N ILE A 211 -19.95 -15.28 26.39
CA ILE A 211 -20.76 -16.48 26.55
C ILE A 211 -19.80 -17.56 27.07
N PRO A 212 -20.19 -18.36 28.10
CA PRO A 212 -19.31 -19.38 28.68
C PRO A 212 -18.82 -20.36 27.60
N ALA A 213 -17.58 -20.80 27.76
CA ALA A 213 -16.91 -21.74 26.86
C ALA A 213 -17.69 -23.06 26.76
N GLN A 214 -18.52 -23.19 25.73
CA GLN A 214 -18.88 -24.46 25.16
C GLN A 214 -17.97 -24.68 23.97
N THR A 215 -17.31 -25.81 23.92
CA THR A 215 -16.43 -26.29 22.88
C THR A 215 -17.18 -26.26 21.54
N ARG A 216 -17.08 -25.15 20.82
CA ARG A 216 -17.53 -25.02 19.43
C ARG A 216 -16.34 -25.34 18.54
N THR A 217 -16.40 -26.45 17.84
CA THR A 217 -15.63 -26.69 16.60
C THR A 217 -15.66 -25.42 15.78
N LEU A 218 -14.48 -24.85 15.47
CA LEU A 218 -14.32 -23.68 14.60
C LEU A 218 -14.99 -24.00 13.25
N PRO A 219 -15.93 -23.17 12.77
CA PRO A 219 -16.46 -23.35 11.42
C PRO A 219 -15.30 -23.21 10.44
N ASP A 220 -15.32 -24.05 9.42
CA ASP A 220 -14.34 -24.10 8.34
C ASP A 220 -14.35 -22.75 7.60
N ARG A 221 -13.37 -21.89 7.89
CA ARG A 221 -13.23 -20.52 7.32
C ARG A 221 -13.23 -20.51 5.79
N SER A 222 -12.84 -21.63 5.18
CA SER A 222 -12.76 -21.74 3.73
C SER A 222 -14.16 -21.73 3.08
N LYS A 223 -15.14 -22.33 3.72
CA LYS A 223 -16.55 -22.37 3.21
C LYS A 223 -17.23 -21.00 3.32
N ASP A 224 -16.89 -20.20 4.35
CA ASP A 224 -17.46 -18.87 4.51
C ASP A 224 -16.91 -17.87 3.47
N SER A 225 -15.62 -17.97 3.10
CA SER A 225 -15.01 -17.11 2.07
C SER A 225 -15.48 -17.48 0.66
N ASP A 226 -15.71 -18.78 0.37
CA ASP A 226 -16.24 -19.22 -0.91
C ASP A 226 -17.71 -18.78 -1.11
N ALA A 227 -18.54 -18.89 -0.07
CA ALA A 227 -19.91 -18.39 -0.08
C ALA A 227 -19.97 -16.86 -0.25
N LEU A 228 -19.04 -16.15 0.37
CA LEU A 228 -18.89 -14.70 0.20
C LEU A 228 -18.49 -14.34 -1.22
N LEU A 229 -17.52 -15.05 -1.81
CA LEU A 229 -17.10 -14.85 -3.19
C LEU A 229 -18.27 -15.02 -4.16
N GLU A 230 -19.10 -16.03 -3.96
CA GLU A 230 -20.26 -16.29 -4.82
C GLU A 230 -21.29 -15.15 -4.73
N LEU A 231 -21.57 -14.65 -3.52
CA LEU A 231 -22.45 -13.51 -3.32
C LEU A 231 -21.90 -12.23 -4.00
N VAL A 232 -20.58 -12.03 -3.95
CA VAL A 232 -19.89 -10.92 -4.64
C VAL A 232 -20.04 -11.08 -6.15
N ARG A 233 -19.77 -12.25 -6.71
CA ARG A 233 -19.90 -12.53 -8.16
C ARG A 233 -21.32 -12.27 -8.65
N GLN A 234 -22.31 -12.78 -7.94
CA GLN A 234 -23.72 -12.56 -8.27
C GLN A 234 -24.09 -11.08 -8.22
N SER A 235 -23.59 -10.33 -7.22
CA SER A 235 -23.83 -8.88 -7.15
C SER A 235 -23.19 -8.12 -8.31
N LEU A 236 -21.99 -8.49 -8.73
CA LEU A 236 -21.30 -7.88 -9.86
C LEU A 236 -22.05 -8.15 -11.18
N ASP A 237 -22.55 -9.37 -11.37
CA ASP A 237 -23.35 -9.77 -12.55
C ASP A 237 -24.67 -9.00 -12.61
N ASP A 238 -25.44 -8.98 -11.51
CA ASP A 238 -26.68 -8.21 -11.38
C ASP A 238 -26.51 -6.73 -11.76
N ASN A 239 -25.35 -6.15 -11.45
CA ASN A 239 -25.01 -4.75 -11.74
C ASN A 239 -24.25 -4.57 -13.07
N LYS A 240 -24.20 -5.62 -13.91
CA LYS A 240 -23.57 -5.60 -15.24
C LYS A 240 -22.12 -5.10 -15.19
N ALA A 241 -21.35 -5.55 -14.20
CA ALA A 241 -19.91 -5.34 -14.15
C ALA A 241 -19.25 -6.15 -15.27
N GLU A 242 -18.24 -5.55 -15.91
CA GLU A 242 -17.54 -6.15 -17.03
C GLU A 242 -16.19 -6.72 -16.60
N ASP A 243 -15.68 -7.69 -17.36
CA ASP A 243 -14.33 -8.26 -17.21
C ASP A 243 -14.02 -8.69 -15.77
N VAL A 244 -14.91 -9.44 -15.14
CA VAL A 244 -14.73 -9.88 -13.75
C VAL A 244 -13.63 -10.94 -13.68
N VAL A 245 -12.56 -10.64 -12.95
CA VAL A 245 -11.42 -11.53 -12.69
C VAL A 245 -11.39 -11.83 -11.20
N VAL A 246 -11.24 -13.10 -10.84
CA VAL A 246 -11.07 -13.56 -9.46
C VAL A 246 -9.66 -14.08 -9.29
N ILE A 247 -8.97 -13.60 -8.28
CA ILE A 247 -7.61 -13.99 -7.91
C ILE A 247 -7.67 -14.69 -6.56
N ASP A 248 -7.21 -15.93 -6.50
CA ASP A 248 -7.07 -16.68 -5.25
C ASP A 248 -5.84 -16.21 -4.47
N LEU A 249 -6.08 -15.71 -3.27
CA LEU A 249 -5.07 -15.22 -2.35
C LEU A 249 -4.86 -16.13 -1.14
N LYS A 250 -5.55 -17.28 -1.08
CA LYS A 250 -5.42 -18.23 0.02
C LYS A 250 -3.98 -18.71 0.17
N GLY A 251 -3.42 -18.52 1.34
CA GLY A 251 -2.02 -18.84 1.61
C GLY A 251 -0.98 -17.87 1.03
N LYS A 252 -1.38 -16.94 0.16
CA LYS A 252 -0.52 -15.91 -0.45
C LYS A 252 -0.68 -14.56 0.27
N SER A 253 -1.84 -14.28 0.85
CA SER A 253 -2.14 -13.03 1.55
C SER A 253 -2.67 -13.29 2.95
N ALA A 254 -2.28 -12.42 3.90
CA ALA A 254 -2.83 -12.43 5.25
C ALA A 254 -4.10 -11.57 5.40
N PHE A 255 -4.56 -10.93 4.32
CA PHE A 255 -5.61 -9.90 4.39
C PHE A 255 -6.94 -10.35 3.84
N ALA A 256 -6.94 -11.19 2.81
CA ALA A 256 -8.13 -11.72 2.17
C ALA A 256 -7.82 -13.07 1.54
N ASP A 257 -8.86 -13.89 1.39
CA ASP A 257 -8.79 -15.18 0.69
C ASP A 257 -8.96 -14.98 -0.83
N TYR A 258 -9.67 -13.93 -1.23
CA TYR A 258 -9.90 -13.60 -2.62
C TYR A 258 -9.80 -12.12 -2.92
N MET A 259 -9.30 -11.79 -4.12
CA MET A 259 -9.41 -10.49 -4.73
C MET A 259 -10.26 -10.60 -5.99
N VAL A 260 -11.26 -9.73 -6.12
CA VAL A 260 -12.12 -9.66 -7.30
C VAL A 260 -11.88 -8.32 -7.98
N ILE A 261 -11.61 -8.34 -9.27
CA ILE A 261 -11.38 -7.16 -10.09
C ILE A 261 -12.47 -7.12 -11.16
N ALA A 262 -13.15 -5.99 -11.28
CA ALA A 262 -14.24 -5.80 -12.23
C ALA A 262 -14.15 -4.40 -12.87
N SER A 263 -14.82 -4.21 -14.00
CA SER A 263 -14.90 -2.93 -14.69
C SER A 263 -16.33 -2.39 -14.75
N GLY A 264 -16.44 -1.06 -14.74
CA GLY A 264 -17.67 -0.33 -15.05
C GLY A 264 -17.39 0.72 -16.13
N ARG A 265 -18.31 0.90 -17.06
CA ARG A 265 -18.15 1.77 -18.26
C ARG A 265 -18.01 3.27 -17.95
N SER A 266 -18.43 3.70 -16.77
CA SER A 266 -18.39 5.11 -16.36
C SER A 266 -18.13 5.23 -14.85
N THR A 267 -17.66 6.40 -14.41
CA THR A 267 -17.50 6.73 -12.97
C THR A 267 -18.78 6.48 -12.18
N ARG A 268 -19.93 6.85 -12.74
CA ARG A 268 -21.25 6.65 -12.10
C ARG A 268 -21.56 5.17 -11.93
N GLN A 269 -21.29 4.35 -12.95
CA GLN A 269 -21.53 2.91 -12.86
C GLN A 269 -20.56 2.23 -11.90
N VAL A 270 -19.28 2.60 -11.90
CA VAL A 270 -18.28 2.09 -10.95
C VAL A 270 -18.73 2.33 -9.50
N VAL A 271 -19.19 3.55 -9.19
CA VAL A 271 -19.70 3.88 -7.86
C VAL A 271 -20.97 3.08 -7.54
N ALA A 272 -21.94 3.00 -8.48
CA ALA A 272 -23.18 2.28 -8.29
C ALA A 272 -22.97 0.78 -8.05
N ILE A 273 -22.06 0.13 -8.81
CA ILE A 273 -21.70 -1.29 -8.60
C ILE A 273 -21.18 -1.49 -7.17
N ALA A 274 -20.27 -0.63 -6.72
CA ALA A 274 -19.67 -0.75 -5.40
C ALA A 274 -20.66 -0.50 -4.26
N GLU A 275 -21.58 0.48 -4.42
CA GLU A 275 -22.61 0.78 -3.43
C GLU A 275 -23.64 -0.35 -3.32
N ASN A 276 -24.14 -0.83 -4.45
CA ASN A 276 -25.10 -1.96 -4.49
C ASN A 276 -24.48 -3.23 -3.88
N LEU A 277 -23.20 -3.51 -4.17
CA LEU A 277 -22.47 -4.61 -3.55
C LEU A 277 -22.38 -4.43 -2.03
N ALA A 278 -21.99 -3.26 -1.55
CA ALA A 278 -21.87 -2.98 -0.11
C ALA A 278 -23.22 -3.11 0.60
N ASP A 279 -24.30 -2.67 -0.02
CA ASP A 279 -25.66 -2.79 0.55
C ASP A 279 -26.14 -4.25 0.55
N LYS A 280 -25.89 -5.03 -0.49
CA LYS A 280 -26.18 -6.46 -0.53
C LYS A 280 -25.41 -7.24 0.54
N LEU A 281 -24.14 -6.89 0.76
CA LEU A 281 -23.30 -7.45 1.84
C LEU A 281 -23.81 -7.08 3.24
N LYS A 282 -24.28 -5.84 3.45
CA LYS A 282 -24.93 -5.44 4.72
C LYS A 282 -26.21 -6.23 4.98
N GLN A 283 -27.04 -6.41 3.96
CA GLN A 283 -28.28 -7.19 4.06
C GLN A 283 -28.01 -8.66 4.39
N SER A 284 -26.89 -9.22 3.96
CA SER A 284 -26.47 -10.59 4.31
C SER A 284 -25.95 -10.73 5.75
N GLY A 285 -26.06 -9.68 6.58
CA GLY A 285 -25.69 -9.71 8.00
C GLY A 285 -24.22 -9.43 8.29
N ARG A 286 -23.43 -8.99 7.31
CA ARG A 286 -21.97 -8.74 7.48
C ARG A 286 -21.63 -7.39 8.09
N GLY A 287 -22.61 -6.58 8.47
CA GLY A 287 -22.42 -5.32 9.18
C GLY A 287 -21.95 -4.18 8.26
N TYR A 288 -21.06 -3.33 8.75
CA TYR A 288 -20.54 -2.20 7.98
C TYR A 288 -19.48 -2.69 6.97
N ILE A 289 -19.66 -2.34 5.72
CA ILE A 289 -18.75 -2.64 4.62
C ILE A 289 -18.02 -1.34 4.23
N PRO A 290 -16.68 -1.24 4.41
CA PRO A 290 -15.90 -0.12 3.94
C PRO A 290 -15.93 -0.01 2.42
N VAL A 291 -16.19 1.20 1.90
CA VAL A 291 -16.12 1.51 0.46
C VAL A 291 -15.28 2.75 0.28
N GLU A 292 -14.21 2.64 -0.51
CA GLU A 292 -13.24 3.70 -0.75
C GLU A 292 -13.23 4.11 -2.24
N GLY A 293 -12.83 5.36 -2.53
CA GLY A 293 -12.66 5.85 -3.91
C GLY A 293 -13.91 6.40 -4.58
N LYS A 294 -15.06 6.49 -3.90
CA LYS A 294 -16.33 6.98 -4.47
C LYS A 294 -16.26 8.40 -5.05
N GLN A 295 -15.41 9.27 -4.50
CA GLN A 295 -15.34 10.68 -4.90
C GLN A 295 -14.85 10.86 -6.34
N THR A 296 -13.91 10.04 -6.78
CA THR A 296 -13.38 10.08 -8.16
C THR A 296 -14.14 9.14 -9.08
N GLY A 297 -14.60 8.01 -8.58
CA GLY A 297 -15.29 6.97 -9.33
C GLY A 297 -14.45 6.28 -10.41
N ASP A 298 -13.15 6.57 -10.51
CA ASP A 298 -12.24 5.90 -11.45
C ASP A 298 -11.84 4.51 -10.96
N TRP A 299 -11.76 4.36 -9.65
CA TRP A 299 -11.47 3.13 -8.95
C TRP A 299 -12.14 3.15 -7.58
N VAL A 300 -13.01 2.20 -7.34
CA VAL A 300 -13.68 2.02 -6.05
C VAL A 300 -13.33 0.64 -5.48
N LEU A 301 -12.99 0.61 -4.20
CA LEU A 301 -12.66 -0.58 -3.44
C LEU A 301 -13.77 -0.87 -2.45
N VAL A 302 -14.20 -2.14 -2.38
CA VAL A 302 -15.13 -2.66 -1.37
C VAL A 302 -14.40 -3.72 -0.55
N ASP A 303 -14.27 -3.49 0.75
CA ASP A 303 -13.63 -4.43 1.68
C ASP A 303 -14.71 -5.28 2.38
N ALA A 304 -14.86 -6.51 1.93
CA ALA A 304 -15.79 -7.47 2.52
C ALA A 304 -15.12 -8.44 3.52
N GLY A 305 -13.89 -8.13 3.96
CA GLY A 305 -13.11 -8.96 4.89
C GLY A 305 -12.28 -10.01 4.17
N ASP A 306 -12.82 -11.22 3.99
CA ASP A 306 -12.11 -12.31 3.30
C ASP A 306 -12.12 -12.17 1.76
N VAL A 307 -12.92 -11.24 1.21
CA VAL A 307 -12.96 -10.89 -0.22
C VAL A 307 -12.79 -9.38 -0.39
N ILE A 308 -11.81 -8.97 -1.16
CA ILE A 308 -11.59 -7.56 -1.54
C ILE A 308 -12.03 -7.38 -2.98
N VAL A 309 -12.89 -6.38 -3.25
CA VAL A 309 -13.40 -6.11 -4.59
C VAL A 309 -12.92 -4.77 -5.09
N HIS A 310 -12.30 -4.77 -6.26
CA HIS A 310 -11.86 -3.59 -6.98
C HIS A 310 -12.75 -3.37 -8.20
N VAL A 311 -13.44 -2.24 -8.27
CA VAL A 311 -14.23 -1.85 -9.42
C VAL A 311 -13.56 -0.65 -10.09
N PHE A 312 -13.19 -0.81 -11.36
CA PHE A 312 -12.43 0.17 -12.12
C PHE A 312 -13.21 0.72 -13.31
N ARG A 313 -12.85 1.92 -13.75
CA ARG A 313 -13.02 2.29 -15.15
C ARG A 313 -11.97 1.56 -16.01
N PRO A 314 -12.26 1.26 -17.30
CA PRO A 314 -11.35 0.51 -18.16
C PRO A 314 -9.96 1.15 -18.26
N GLU A 315 -9.89 2.48 -18.36
CA GLU A 315 -8.62 3.20 -18.44
C GLU A 315 -7.82 3.09 -17.15
N ALA A 316 -8.49 3.22 -16.00
CA ALA A 316 -7.87 3.08 -14.69
C ALA A 316 -7.38 1.64 -14.48
N ARG A 317 -8.18 0.62 -14.87
CA ARG A 317 -7.80 -0.78 -14.78
C ARG A 317 -6.54 -1.10 -15.60
N THR A 318 -6.50 -0.63 -16.85
CA THR A 318 -5.32 -0.79 -17.72
C THR A 318 -4.09 -0.12 -17.11
N PHE A 319 -4.29 1.03 -16.48
CA PHE A 319 -3.22 1.80 -15.86
C PHE A 319 -2.67 1.10 -14.61
N TYR A 320 -3.55 0.62 -13.70
CA TYR A 320 -3.13 -0.04 -12.45
C TYR A 320 -2.69 -1.48 -12.66
N ALA A 321 -3.25 -2.17 -13.65
CA ALA A 321 -2.93 -3.54 -14.04
C ALA A 321 -2.74 -4.50 -12.86
N LEU A 322 -3.67 -4.47 -11.87
CA LEU A 322 -3.55 -5.24 -10.62
C LEU A 322 -3.43 -6.75 -10.88
N GLU A 323 -4.07 -7.25 -11.94
CA GLU A 323 -4.01 -8.65 -12.33
C GLU A 323 -2.58 -9.12 -12.61
N LYS A 324 -1.77 -8.25 -13.24
CA LYS A 324 -0.37 -8.58 -13.57
C LYS A 324 0.51 -8.72 -12.34
N MET A 325 0.14 -8.04 -11.25
CA MET A 325 0.91 -8.11 -9.99
C MET A 325 0.80 -9.48 -9.31
N TRP A 326 -0.32 -10.19 -9.54
CA TRP A 326 -0.59 -11.50 -8.94
C TRP A 326 -0.40 -12.66 -9.91
N ALA A 327 -0.52 -12.46 -11.23
CA ALA A 327 -0.27 -13.47 -12.25
C ALA A 327 1.21 -13.94 -12.30
N LEU A 328 2.14 -13.07 -11.96
CA LEU A 328 3.58 -13.39 -11.91
C LEU A 328 3.95 -14.33 -10.75
N GLU A 329 3.11 -14.44 -9.71
CA GLU A 329 3.32 -15.38 -8.60
C GLU A 329 2.90 -16.81 -8.96
N ASP A 330 1.93 -16.98 -9.85
CA ASP A 330 1.49 -18.32 -10.30
C ASP A 330 2.47 -18.97 -11.28
N GLU A 331 3.22 -18.22 -12.08
CA GLU A 331 4.28 -18.75 -12.95
C GLU A 331 5.54 -19.19 -12.16
N ALA A 332 5.83 -18.56 -11.04
CA ALA A 332 6.98 -18.91 -10.20
C ALA A 332 6.72 -20.18 -9.35
N ALA A 333 5.47 -20.58 -9.14
CA ALA A 333 5.08 -21.76 -8.38
C ALA A 333 4.91 -23.04 -9.23
N ALA A 334 4.87 -22.94 -10.56
CA ALA A 334 4.73 -24.06 -11.48
C ALA A 334 6.07 -24.76 -11.70
N LYS A 335 6.33 -25.85 -10.96
CA LYS A 335 7.39 -26.81 -11.27
C LYS A 335 7.16 -27.43 -12.66
N PRO A 336 8.22 -27.76 -13.45
CA PRO A 336 8.05 -28.23 -14.82
C PRO A 336 7.37 -29.60 -14.87
N VAL A 337 6.15 -29.65 -15.39
CA VAL A 337 5.50 -30.91 -15.75
C VAL A 337 6.10 -31.42 -17.04
N LYS A 338 6.52 -32.70 -17.03
CA LYS A 338 7.15 -33.44 -18.12
C LYS A 338 6.33 -33.30 -19.41
N LYS A 339 7.02 -33.02 -20.52
CA LYS A 339 6.50 -32.96 -21.88
C LYS A 339 5.75 -34.25 -22.25
N ALA A 340 4.47 -34.16 -22.47
CA ALA A 340 3.69 -35.20 -23.17
C ALA A 340 3.79 -34.96 -24.67
N THR A 341 4.18 -35.98 -25.38
CA THR A 341 4.40 -36.05 -26.84
C THR A 341 3.09 -35.79 -27.58
N VAL A 342 3.02 -34.71 -28.34
CA VAL A 342 1.91 -34.44 -29.26
C VAL A 342 2.24 -35.03 -30.63
N LYS A 343 1.41 -35.98 -31.07
CA LYS A 343 1.43 -36.60 -32.38
C LYS A 343 1.20 -35.54 -33.47
N LYS A 344 2.08 -35.54 -34.48
CA LYS A 344 2.01 -34.73 -35.71
C LYS A 344 0.72 -35.01 -36.46
N ALA A 345 -0.12 -34.01 -36.67
CA ALA A 345 -1.17 -34.02 -37.69
C ALA A 345 -0.59 -33.45 -39.00
N VAL A 346 -0.73 -34.24 -40.07
CA VAL A 346 -0.30 -33.94 -41.44
C VAL A 346 -1.23 -32.90 -42.03
N VAL A 347 -0.73 -31.72 -42.36
CA VAL A 347 -1.45 -30.73 -43.17
C VAL A 347 -0.95 -30.77 -44.60
N LYS A 348 -1.86 -31.09 -45.53
CA LYS A 348 -1.65 -31.10 -47.00
C LYS A 348 -1.43 -29.67 -47.53
N LYS A 349 -0.38 -29.48 -48.29
CA LYS A 349 -0.07 -28.26 -49.06
C LYS A 349 -1.05 -28.06 -50.23
N PRO A 350 -1.50 -26.85 -50.55
CA PRO A 350 -2.10 -26.57 -51.86
C PRO A 350 -1.02 -26.22 -52.89
N VAL A 351 -1.25 -26.73 -54.08
CA VAL A 351 -0.43 -26.59 -55.32
C VAL A 351 -0.59 -25.17 -55.86
N VAL A 352 0.51 -24.48 -56.14
CA VAL A 352 0.53 -23.21 -56.85
C VAL A 352 0.95 -23.46 -58.28
N LYS A 353 0.05 -23.12 -59.24
CA LYS A 353 0.30 -23.11 -60.69
C LYS A 353 1.25 -21.95 -61.07
N LYS A 354 2.33 -22.30 -61.78
CA LYS A 354 3.20 -21.39 -62.53
C LYS A 354 2.46 -20.75 -63.68
N ALA A 355 2.58 -19.44 -63.86
CA ALA A 355 2.40 -18.76 -65.13
C ALA A 355 3.64 -17.95 -65.42
N ALA A 356 4.19 -18.22 -66.66
CA ALA A 356 5.37 -17.61 -67.18
C ALA A 356 5.03 -16.31 -67.92
N GLY A 357 5.95 -15.40 -68.00
CA GLY A 357 5.84 -14.21 -68.83
C GLY A 357 7.10 -13.35 -68.73
N LYS A 358 7.83 -13.36 -69.81
CA LYS A 358 9.14 -12.77 -70.06
C LYS A 358 9.06 -11.26 -70.46
N PRO A 359 10.17 -10.60 -70.89
CA PRO A 359 10.79 -9.42 -70.31
C PRO A 359 10.84 -8.21 -71.28
N ALA A 360 11.31 -7.10 -70.82
CA ALA A 360 12.01 -6.02 -71.56
C ALA A 360 11.66 -4.67 -70.94
N ALA A 361 12.42 -3.61 -70.91
CA ALA A 361 13.68 -3.15 -71.36
C ALA A 361 14.11 -1.87 -70.61
N ARG A 362 15.30 -1.76 -70.26
CA ARG A 362 16.33 -0.68 -70.32
C ARG A 362 15.95 0.68 -70.95
N ARG A 363 16.17 1.77 -70.18
CA ARG A 363 16.82 3.05 -70.64
C ARG A 363 16.91 3.98 -69.41
N LYS A 364 18.08 4.34 -69.00
CA LYS A 364 19.10 5.35 -69.24
C LYS A 364 18.68 6.82 -68.87
N ARG A 365 19.52 7.31 -67.94
CA ARG A 365 20.20 8.62 -67.77
C ARG A 365 19.38 9.93 -67.68
N ALA A 366 19.60 10.50 -66.60
CA ALA A 366 20.13 11.81 -66.15
C ALA A 366 20.19 12.95 -67.18
N PRO A 367 20.28 14.23 -66.77
CA PRO A 367 21.22 14.76 -65.79
C PRO A 367 20.61 15.18 -64.47
#